data_31391b2522ad4a7bd85b5fe4b11a048e
#
_entry.id   31391b2522ad4a7bd85b5fe4b11a048e
#
_cell.length_a   1.000
_cell.length_b   1.000
_cell.length_c   1.000
_cell.angle_alpha   90.00
_cell.angle_beta   90.00
_cell.angle_gamma   90.00
#
_symmetry.space_group_name_H-M   'P 1'
#
loop_
_entity.id
_entity.type
_entity.pdbx_description
1 polymer ?
#
loop_
_entity_poly.entity_id
_entity_poly.type
_entity_poly.pdbx_seq_one_letter_code
_entity_poly.pdbx_strand_id
1 'polypeptide(L)'
;SVTFGEKAYPPLLNDAAMTELLIDSACRTIGAANVVVLTEPQMIAEDFACYLEKVPGAFFFLGMANEPEAPYPPLHSPYYDFNDTALRTGIGVMAELALRFLSAT
;
A
#
# COMPACT_ATOMS: atom_id res chain seq x y z
N SER A 1 27.15 -6.45 22.83
CA SER A 1 25.77 -6.13 23.24
C SER A 1 25.05 -5.47 22.09
N VAL A 2 23.79 -5.78 21.89
CA VAL A 2 22.90 -5.11 20.94
C VAL A 2 21.98 -4.22 21.76
N THR A 3 21.91 -2.94 21.41
CA THR A 3 21.03 -1.99 22.07
C THR A 3 20.00 -1.51 21.04
N PHE A 4 18.72 -1.65 21.33
CA PHE A 4 17.66 -1.10 20.50
C PHE A 4 17.38 0.34 20.94
N GLY A 5 17.18 1.24 19.94
CA GLY A 5 16.76 2.60 20.23
C GLY A 5 15.35 2.63 20.82
N GLU A 6 15.04 3.66 21.62
CA GLU A 6 13.73 3.84 22.27
C GLU A 6 12.58 4.08 21.26
N LYS A 7 12.91 4.42 20.00
CA LYS A 7 11.95 4.71 18.94
C LYS A 7 12.15 3.74 17.77
N ALA A 8 11.64 2.53 17.92
CA ALA A 8 11.46 1.62 16.79
C ALA A 8 10.05 1.82 16.20
N TYR A 9 9.91 1.66 14.88
CA TYR A 9 8.59 1.60 14.28
C TYR A 9 7.87 0.32 14.73
N PRO A 10 6.57 0.42 15.11
CA PRO A 10 5.79 -0.77 15.40
C PRO A 10 5.58 -1.60 14.14
N PRO A 11 5.18 -2.89 14.27
CA PRO A 11 4.76 -3.65 13.10
C PRO A 11 3.56 -2.98 12.43
N LEU A 12 3.61 -2.88 11.09
CA LEU A 12 2.50 -2.38 10.31
C LEU A 12 1.47 -3.51 10.15
N LEU A 13 0.31 -3.33 10.78
CA LEU A 13 -0.82 -4.26 10.72
C LEU A 13 -2.04 -3.52 10.16
N ASN A 14 -2.43 -3.89 8.95
CA ASN A 14 -3.63 -3.35 8.34
C ASN A 14 -4.88 -3.77 9.10
N ASP A 15 -5.82 -2.83 9.28
CA ASP A 15 -7.16 -3.14 9.79
C ASP A 15 -7.92 -3.99 8.76
N ALA A 16 -8.61 -5.02 9.23
CA ALA A 16 -9.30 -5.97 8.36
C ALA A 16 -10.42 -5.32 7.54
N ALA A 17 -11.26 -4.51 8.17
CA ALA A 17 -12.39 -3.86 7.49
C ALA A 17 -11.90 -2.82 6.46
N MET A 18 -10.86 -2.06 6.80
CA MET A 18 -10.23 -1.11 5.87
C MET A 18 -9.53 -1.82 4.72
N THR A 19 -8.95 -2.99 4.97
CA THR A 19 -8.34 -3.81 3.91
C THR A 19 -9.38 -4.36 2.94
N GLU A 20 -10.50 -4.87 3.44
CA GLU A 20 -11.60 -5.34 2.59
C GLU A 20 -12.17 -4.21 1.73
N LEU A 21 -12.39 -3.03 2.31
CA LEU A 21 -12.87 -1.86 1.59
C LEU A 21 -11.87 -1.41 0.51
N LEU A 22 -10.57 -1.43 0.82
CA LEU A 22 -9.50 -1.12 -0.13
C LEU A 22 -9.46 -2.11 -1.29
N ILE A 23 -9.48 -3.42 -1.01
CA ILE A 23 -9.48 -4.47 -2.03
C ILE A 23 -10.68 -4.32 -2.97
N ASP A 24 -11.89 -4.15 -2.42
CA ASP A 24 -13.10 -3.99 -3.23
C ASP A 24 -13.07 -2.70 -4.07
N SER A 25 -12.56 -1.60 -3.51
CA SER A 25 -12.38 -0.33 -4.23
C SER A 25 -11.36 -0.47 -5.37
N ALA A 26 -10.24 -1.13 -5.11
CA ALA A 26 -9.23 -1.41 -6.12
C ALA A 26 -9.77 -2.32 -7.23
N CYS A 27 -10.45 -3.40 -6.87
CA CYS A 27 -11.07 -4.31 -7.85
C CYS A 27 -12.07 -3.60 -8.77
N ARG A 28 -12.85 -2.66 -8.25
CA ARG A 28 -13.78 -1.85 -9.04
C ARG A 28 -13.08 -0.88 -9.98
N THR A 29 -11.96 -0.31 -9.54
CA THR A 29 -11.24 0.72 -10.29
C THR A 29 -10.37 0.14 -11.39
N ILE A 30 -9.64 -0.94 -11.09
CA ILE A 30 -8.62 -1.49 -12.00
C ILE A 30 -8.86 -2.96 -12.39
N GLY A 31 -9.94 -3.57 -11.89
CA GLY A 31 -10.26 -4.98 -12.13
C GLY A 31 -9.52 -5.93 -11.18
N ALA A 32 -10.21 -7.00 -10.77
CA ALA A 32 -9.69 -7.96 -9.79
C ALA A 32 -8.39 -8.65 -10.23
N ALA A 33 -8.17 -8.83 -11.53
CA ALA A 33 -6.95 -9.43 -12.06
C ALA A 33 -5.68 -8.58 -11.82
N ASN A 34 -5.85 -7.29 -11.51
CA ASN A 34 -4.76 -6.36 -11.24
C ASN A 34 -4.58 -6.07 -9.74
N VAL A 35 -5.30 -6.78 -8.88
CA VAL A 35 -5.21 -6.64 -7.42
C VAL A 35 -4.59 -7.91 -6.85
N VAL A 36 -3.45 -7.76 -6.17
CA VAL A 36 -2.73 -8.87 -5.55
C VAL A 36 -2.78 -8.72 -4.05
N VAL A 37 -3.29 -9.75 -3.37
CA VAL A 37 -3.24 -9.83 -1.90
C VAL A 37 -1.98 -10.60 -1.51
N LEU A 38 -1.07 -9.93 -0.82
CA LEU A 38 0.16 -10.55 -0.33
C LEU A 38 -0.17 -11.49 0.83
N THR A 39 0.28 -12.73 0.74
CA THR A 39 0.08 -13.76 1.76
C THR A 39 1.23 -13.80 2.78
N GLU A 40 2.38 -13.23 2.41
CA GLU A 40 3.57 -13.21 3.26
C GLU A 40 3.86 -11.78 3.74
N PRO A 41 4.26 -11.61 5.00
CA PRO A 41 4.67 -10.32 5.52
C PRO A 41 5.87 -9.75 4.75
N GLN A 42 5.84 -8.44 4.50
CA GLN A 42 6.96 -7.74 3.92
C GLN A 42 7.91 -7.26 5.03
N MET A 43 9.18 -7.64 4.95
CA MET A 43 10.21 -7.29 5.94
C MET A 43 10.78 -5.89 5.69
N ILE A 44 9.91 -4.89 5.77
CA ILE A 44 10.23 -3.47 5.60
C ILE A 44 9.81 -2.69 6.84
N ALA A 45 10.37 -1.51 7.04
CA ALA A 45 9.96 -0.56 8.06
C ALA A 45 9.14 0.56 7.41
N GLU A 46 8.01 0.92 8.03
CA GLU A 46 7.11 1.95 7.52
C GLU A 46 6.54 2.77 8.70
N ASP A 47 6.66 4.09 8.65
CA ASP A 47 6.18 4.97 9.73
C ASP A 47 4.66 5.12 9.75
N PHE A 48 3.97 4.77 8.67
CA PHE A 48 2.51 4.66 8.64
C PHE A 48 1.96 3.73 9.74
N ALA A 49 2.76 2.77 10.20
CA ALA A 49 2.43 1.93 11.34
C ALA A 49 2.05 2.73 12.60
N CYS A 50 2.65 3.91 12.81
CA CYS A 50 2.34 4.77 13.94
C CYS A 50 0.92 5.37 13.86
N TYR A 51 0.39 5.58 12.66
CA TYR A 51 -1.00 6.02 12.47
C TYR A 51 -1.98 4.89 12.77
N LEU A 52 -1.62 3.65 12.39
CA LEU A 52 -2.47 2.48 12.62
C LEU A 52 -2.64 2.12 14.10
N GLU A 53 -1.73 2.59 14.97
CA GLU A 53 -1.93 2.51 16.43
C GLU A 53 -3.05 3.43 16.95
N LYS A 54 -3.48 4.41 16.17
CA LYS A 54 -4.44 5.44 16.57
C LYS A 54 -5.77 5.34 15.86
N VAL A 55 -5.74 4.95 14.60
CA VAL A 55 -6.94 4.89 13.75
C VAL A 55 -6.88 3.63 12.86
N PRO A 56 -8.03 3.00 12.57
CA PRO A 56 -8.09 1.94 11.57
C PRO A 56 -7.62 2.45 10.20
N GLY A 57 -6.83 1.67 9.50
CA GLY A 57 -6.34 2.02 8.17
C GLY A 57 -5.74 0.83 7.45
N ALA A 58 -5.40 1.03 6.18
CA ALA A 58 -4.74 0.03 5.37
C ALA A 58 -3.63 0.66 4.52
N PHE A 59 -2.48 0.04 4.52
CA PHE A 59 -1.35 0.36 3.67
C PHE A 59 -1.30 -0.60 2.49
N PHE A 60 -0.97 -0.10 1.32
CA PHE A 60 -0.85 -0.93 0.12
C PHE A 60 0.30 -0.45 -0.76
N PHE A 61 0.77 -1.32 -1.62
CA PHE A 61 1.78 -1.00 -2.63
C PHE A 61 1.13 -0.72 -3.97
N LEU A 62 1.64 0.28 -4.66
CA LEU A 62 1.31 0.55 -6.06
C LEU A 62 2.41 -0.01 -6.95
N GLY A 63 2.07 -0.94 -7.83
CA GLY A 63 3.02 -1.50 -8.79
C GLY A 63 3.52 -0.46 -9.79
N MET A 64 4.82 -0.42 -10.01
CA MET A 64 5.49 0.56 -10.87
C MET A 64 6.04 -0.04 -12.17
N ALA A 65 6.25 -1.36 -12.23
CA ALA A 65 6.77 -2.01 -13.42
C ALA A 65 5.73 -1.99 -14.56
N ASN A 66 6.18 -1.65 -15.77
CA ASN A 66 5.34 -1.72 -16.97
C ASN A 66 5.11 -3.17 -17.42
N GLU A 67 6.08 -4.03 -17.13
CA GLU A 67 6.03 -5.46 -17.45
C GLU A 67 6.42 -6.28 -16.21
N PRO A 68 5.66 -7.32 -15.86
CA PRO A 68 5.88 -8.09 -14.63
C PRO A 68 7.27 -8.75 -14.54
N GLU A 69 7.84 -9.12 -15.68
CA GLU A 69 9.12 -9.83 -15.76
C GLU A 69 10.31 -8.89 -15.98
N ALA A 70 10.07 -7.59 -16.22
CA ALA A 70 11.14 -6.65 -16.45
C ALA A 70 11.80 -6.26 -15.13
N PRO A 71 13.14 -6.23 -15.04
CA PRO A 71 13.83 -5.74 -13.86
C PRO A 71 13.50 -4.26 -13.66
N TYR A 72 12.97 -3.93 -12.49
CA TYR A 72 12.66 -2.56 -12.11
C TYR A 72 13.55 -2.15 -10.92
N PRO A 73 14.20 -1.00 -10.98
CA PRO A 73 15.04 -0.56 -9.87
C PRO A 73 14.23 -0.46 -8.57
N PRO A 74 14.76 -1.01 -7.45
CA PRO A 74 14.04 -0.96 -6.20
C PRO A 74 13.90 0.47 -5.69
N LEU A 75 12.88 0.70 -4.88
CA LEU A 75 12.70 1.96 -4.14
C LEU A 75 13.99 2.29 -3.38
N HIS A 76 14.35 3.56 -3.33
CA HIS A 76 15.61 4.09 -2.77
C HIS A 76 16.89 3.78 -3.58
N SER A 77 16.76 3.16 -4.76
CA SER A 77 17.89 3.06 -5.71
C SER A 77 18.16 4.42 -6.37
N PRO A 78 19.43 4.79 -6.64
CA PRO A 78 19.74 5.98 -7.43
C PRO A 78 19.26 5.87 -8.89
N TYR A 79 18.86 4.69 -9.33
CA TYR A 79 18.32 4.42 -10.67
C TYR A 79 16.80 4.28 -10.66
N TYR A 80 16.16 4.51 -9.51
CA TYR A 80 14.71 4.47 -9.43
C TYR A 80 14.11 5.60 -10.25
N ASP A 81 13.21 5.25 -11.15
CA ASP A 81 12.45 6.20 -11.96
C ASP A 81 10.95 5.93 -11.74
N PHE A 82 10.23 6.96 -11.31
CA PHE A 82 8.82 6.81 -11.02
C PHE A 82 8.02 6.63 -12.31
N ASN A 83 7.19 5.61 -12.36
CA ASN A 83 6.30 5.39 -13.50
C ASN A 83 5.07 6.31 -13.42
N ASP A 84 5.10 7.43 -14.13
CA ASP A 84 4.02 8.42 -14.15
C ASP A 84 2.66 7.84 -14.57
N THR A 85 2.65 6.74 -15.35
CA THR A 85 1.41 6.08 -15.74
C THR A 85 0.69 5.43 -14.57
N ALA A 86 1.41 5.05 -13.52
CA ALA A 86 0.85 4.49 -12.30
C ALA A 86 0.09 5.53 -11.46
N LEU A 87 0.36 6.83 -11.63
CA LEU A 87 -0.38 7.90 -10.94
C LEU A 87 -1.88 7.82 -11.15
N ARG A 88 -2.31 7.58 -12.38
CA ARG A 88 -3.74 7.44 -12.71
C ARG A 88 -4.39 6.32 -11.91
N THR A 89 -3.72 5.19 -11.81
CA THR A 89 -4.17 4.04 -11.02
C THR A 89 -4.26 4.39 -9.53
N GLY A 90 -3.18 4.95 -8.97
CA GLY A 90 -3.15 5.33 -7.55
C GLY A 90 -4.23 6.36 -7.20
N ILE A 91 -4.37 7.41 -7.98
CA ILE A 91 -5.40 8.45 -7.79
C ILE A 91 -6.80 7.84 -7.88
N GLY A 92 -7.06 6.99 -8.89
CA GLY A 92 -8.36 6.35 -9.08
C GLY A 92 -8.76 5.47 -7.90
N VAL A 93 -7.85 4.61 -7.43
CA VAL A 93 -8.11 3.72 -6.28
C VAL A 93 -8.34 4.53 -5.00
N MET A 94 -7.51 5.56 -4.73
CA MET A 94 -7.65 6.39 -3.53
C MET A 94 -8.95 7.21 -3.55
N ALA A 95 -9.34 7.74 -4.70
CA ALA A 95 -10.59 8.50 -4.85
C ALA A 95 -11.81 7.60 -4.63
N GLU A 96 -11.85 6.42 -5.26
CA GLU A 96 -12.93 5.43 -5.08
C GLU A 96 -13.03 4.99 -3.61
N LEU A 97 -11.89 4.69 -2.98
CA LEU A 97 -11.83 4.32 -1.58
C LEU A 97 -12.42 5.40 -0.67
N ALA A 98 -12.02 6.66 -0.87
CA ALA A 98 -12.50 7.79 -0.08
C ALA A 98 -14.02 7.99 -0.25
N LEU A 99 -14.52 7.95 -1.49
CA LEU A 99 -15.96 8.10 -1.77
C LEU A 99 -16.79 6.99 -1.12
N ARG A 100 -16.31 5.76 -1.17
CA ARG A 100 -17.00 4.62 -0.57
C ARG A 100 -16.97 4.65 0.95
N PHE A 101 -15.84 5.01 1.54
CA PHE A 101 -15.74 5.18 2.98
C PHE A 101 -16.74 6.21 3.48
N LEU A 102 -16.82 7.38 2.84
CA LEU A 102 -17.74 8.46 3.19
C LEU A 102 -19.22 8.10 2.93
N SER A 103 -19.50 7.21 1.98
CA SER A 103 -20.88 6.78 1.67
C SER A 103 -21.39 5.69 2.61
N ALA A 104 -20.51 5.02 3.35
CA ALA A 104 -20.83 3.97 4.30
C ALA A 104 -21.03 4.48 5.73
N THR A 105 -20.69 5.75 5.98
CA THR A 105 -20.90 6.48 7.25
C THR A 105 -22.14 7.34 7.17
#